data_0091f8316ae59bef77fe9d803c0d5823
#
_entry.id   0091f8316ae59bef77fe9d803c0d5823
#
_cell.length_a   1.000
_cell.length_b   1.000
_cell.length_c   1.000
_cell.angle_alpha   90.00
_cell.angle_beta   90.00
_cell.angle_gamma   90.00
#
_symmetry.space_group_name_H-M   'P 1'
#
loop_
_entity.id
_entity.type
_entity.pdbx_description
1 polymer ?
#
loop_
_entity_poly.entity_id
_entity_poly.type
_entity_poly.pdbx_seq_one_letter_code
_entity_poly.pdbx_strand_id
1 'polypeptide(L)'
;MGEIKSIKCSEVTQNELKFGIYHTSDFFPFMQKLSIPHRHNYFMILFNEKNYGSQLVDFKECAIDPMSVTCMHYGQIHQWIDFANIEGYIIVFEN
;
A
#
# COMPACT_ATOMS: atom_id res chain seq x y z
N MET A 1 8.74 17.98 13.49
CA MET A 1 8.42 16.68 12.93
C MET A 1 6.97 16.34 13.28
N GLY A 2 6.15 16.05 12.31
CA GLY A 2 4.75 15.74 12.54
C GLY A 2 4.50 14.32 13.03
N GLU A 3 3.31 14.07 13.50
CA GLU A 3 2.87 12.73 13.84
C GLU A 3 2.71 11.87 12.58
N ILE A 4 2.92 10.56 12.75
CA ILE A 4 2.69 9.62 11.67
C ILE A 4 1.18 9.38 11.58
N LYS A 5 0.61 9.70 10.43
CA LYS A 5 -0.81 9.57 10.19
C LYS A 5 -1.23 8.11 10.15
N SER A 6 -2.38 7.81 10.73
CA SER A 6 -3.00 6.49 10.66
C SER A 6 -4.12 6.51 9.64
N ILE A 7 -4.10 5.54 8.71
CA ILE A 7 -5.07 5.45 7.63
C ILE A 7 -6.02 4.29 7.92
N LYS A 8 -7.32 4.57 7.88
CA LYS A 8 -8.36 3.57 8.09
C LYS A 8 -8.73 2.88 6.79
N CYS A 9 -9.15 1.62 6.88
CA CYS A 9 -9.60 0.86 5.73
C CYS A 9 -10.71 1.59 4.96
N SER A 10 -11.67 2.19 5.67
CA SER A 10 -12.78 2.91 5.04
C SER A 10 -12.33 4.14 4.24
N GLU A 11 -11.20 4.73 4.58
CA GLU A 11 -10.64 5.84 3.82
C GLU A 11 -10.11 5.39 2.46
N VAL A 12 -9.71 4.13 2.37
CA VAL A 12 -9.20 3.53 1.13
C VAL A 12 -10.33 2.99 0.29
N THR A 13 -11.16 2.13 0.88
CA THR A 13 -12.23 1.44 0.14
C THR A 13 -13.44 2.33 -0.11
N GLN A 14 -13.65 3.32 0.75
CA GLN A 14 -14.80 4.22 0.69
C GLN A 14 -16.14 3.46 0.71
N ASN A 15 -16.16 2.30 1.37
CA ASN A 15 -17.36 1.49 1.50
C ASN A 15 -17.43 0.84 2.88
N GLU A 16 -18.59 0.31 3.24
CA GLU A 16 -18.82 -0.32 4.52
C GLU A 16 -18.26 -1.73 4.62
N LEU A 17 -17.96 -2.35 3.49
CA LEU A 17 -17.45 -3.73 3.46
C LEU A 17 -16.02 -3.83 4.00
N LYS A 18 -15.29 -2.73 4.00
CA LYS A 18 -13.90 -2.70 4.47
C LYS A 18 -13.04 -3.74 3.76
N PHE A 19 -13.26 -3.85 2.46
CA PHE A 19 -12.59 -4.77 1.57
C PHE A 19 -12.56 -4.15 0.17
N GLY A 20 -11.43 -4.26 -0.51
CA GLY A 20 -11.32 -3.80 -1.89
C GLY A 20 -10.20 -4.50 -2.63
N ILE A 21 -10.40 -4.65 -3.93
CA ILE A 21 -9.39 -5.15 -4.86
C ILE A 21 -9.25 -4.10 -5.95
N TYR A 22 -8.02 -3.65 -6.18
CA TYR A 22 -7.74 -2.57 -7.12
C TYR A 22 -6.59 -2.96 -8.03
N HIS A 23 -6.70 -2.60 -9.32
CA HIS A 23 -5.54 -2.59 -10.19
C HIS A 23 -4.62 -1.45 -9.74
N THR A 24 -3.31 -1.64 -9.87
CA THR A 24 -2.36 -0.60 -9.42
C THR A 24 -2.60 0.75 -10.09
N SER A 25 -3.02 0.76 -11.36
CA SER A 25 -3.31 2.02 -12.06
C SER A 25 -4.48 2.79 -11.41
N ASP A 26 -5.48 2.08 -10.92
CA ASP A 26 -6.63 2.72 -10.24
C ASP A 26 -6.27 3.19 -8.84
N PHE A 27 -5.30 2.52 -8.22
CA PHE A 27 -4.85 2.84 -6.88
C PHE A 27 -3.76 3.94 -6.87
N PHE A 28 -3.18 4.24 -8.02
CA PHE A 28 -2.04 5.15 -8.15
C PHE A 28 -2.25 6.52 -7.49
N PRO A 29 -3.39 7.21 -7.72
CA PRO A 29 -3.61 8.50 -7.06
C PRO A 29 -3.57 8.41 -5.54
N PHE A 30 -4.02 7.29 -5.00
CA PHE A 30 -4.00 7.03 -3.57
C PHE A 30 -2.57 6.78 -3.08
N MET A 31 -1.78 6.03 -3.85
CA MET A 31 -0.36 5.80 -3.55
C MET A 31 0.43 7.10 -3.49
N GLN A 32 0.12 8.05 -4.38
CA GLN A 32 0.76 9.36 -4.38
C GLN A 32 0.51 10.10 -3.06
N LYS A 33 -0.71 10.01 -2.53
CA LYS A 33 -1.03 10.64 -1.24
C LYS A 33 -0.33 9.95 -0.09
N LEU A 34 0.01 8.68 -0.24
CA LEU A 34 0.65 7.86 0.78
C LEU A 34 2.15 7.70 0.56
N SER A 35 2.76 8.61 -0.19
CA SER A 35 4.22 8.64 -0.35
C SER A 35 4.94 9.33 0.81
N ILE A 36 4.25 9.48 1.91
CA ILE A 36 4.79 9.93 3.20
C ILE A 36 4.62 8.81 4.23
N PRO A 37 5.42 8.78 5.29
CA PRO A 37 5.25 7.75 6.32
C PRO A 37 3.84 7.78 6.91
N HIS A 38 3.20 6.61 6.96
CA HIS A 38 1.86 6.46 7.51
C HIS A 38 1.68 5.06 8.08
N ARG A 39 0.67 4.89 8.94
CA ARG A 39 0.29 3.57 9.45
C ARG A 39 -1.00 3.12 8.80
N HIS A 40 -1.12 1.81 8.59
CA HIS A 40 -2.36 1.21 8.11
C HIS A 40 -3.15 0.60 9.27
N ASN A 41 -4.43 0.92 9.34
CA ASN A 41 -5.37 0.21 10.22
C ASN A 41 -6.12 -0.87 9.44
N TYR A 42 -5.40 -1.52 8.51
CA TYR A 42 -5.93 -2.57 7.67
C TYR A 42 -4.76 -3.41 7.16
N PHE A 43 -5.10 -4.55 6.55
CA PHE A 43 -4.13 -5.39 5.88
C PHE A 43 -4.11 -5.06 4.40
N MET A 44 -2.93 -5.14 3.81
CA MET A 44 -2.76 -4.91 2.38
C MET A 44 -1.89 -6.00 1.79
N ILE A 45 -2.31 -6.51 0.63
CA ILE A 45 -1.51 -7.45 -0.15
C ILE A 45 -1.30 -6.82 -1.51
N LEU A 46 -0.04 -6.66 -1.89
CA LEU A 46 0.34 -6.21 -3.23
C LEU A 46 0.82 -7.42 -4.02
N PHE A 47 0.12 -7.74 -5.10
CA PHE A 47 0.58 -8.68 -6.10
C PHE A 47 1.12 -7.87 -7.28
N ASN A 48 2.44 -7.87 -7.45
CA ASN A 48 3.10 -7.15 -8.54
C ASN A 48 3.50 -8.12 -9.63
N GLU A 49 2.91 -7.98 -10.82
CA GLU A 49 3.22 -8.85 -11.94
C GLU A 49 4.44 -8.37 -12.72
N LYS A 50 4.58 -7.06 -12.89
CA LYS A 50 5.60 -6.49 -13.79
C LYS A 50 6.30 -5.30 -13.16
N ASN A 51 7.56 -5.14 -13.56
CA ASN A 51 8.39 -3.99 -13.24
C ASN A 51 8.82 -3.94 -11.78
N TYR A 52 9.77 -3.08 -11.51
CA TYR A 52 10.37 -2.95 -10.18
C TYR A 52 9.88 -1.71 -9.49
N GLY A 53 9.82 -1.77 -8.19
CA GLY A 53 9.53 -0.62 -7.35
C GLY A 53 10.19 -0.75 -6.00
N SER A 54 9.83 0.13 -5.08
CA SER A 54 10.32 0.08 -3.72
C SER A 54 9.38 0.79 -2.76
N GLN A 55 9.49 0.42 -1.50
CA GLN A 55 8.74 1.01 -0.41
C GLN A 55 9.56 0.95 0.86
N LEU A 56 9.18 1.75 1.84
CA LEU A 56 9.70 1.63 3.20
C LEU A 56 8.66 0.97 4.08
N VAL A 57 9.06 -0.02 4.83
CA VAL A 57 8.23 -0.67 5.83
C VAL A 57 8.99 -0.61 7.15
N ASP A 58 8.40 0.06 8.13
CA ASP A 58 9.05 0.35 9.41
C ASP A 58 10.43 1.00 9.19
N PHE A 59 10.48 1.96 8.25
CA PHE A 59 11.67 2.72 7.86
C PHE A 59 12.78 1.88 7.21
N LYS A 60 12.48 0.65 6.82
CA LYS A 60 13.41 -0.22 6.13
C LYS A 60 13.01 -0.34 4.66
N GLU A 61 13.96 -0.12 3.76
CA GLU A 61 13.71 -0.23 2.33
C GLU A 61 13.46 -1.68 1.92
N CYS A 62 12.36 -1.88 1.20
CA CYS A 62 11.96 -3.18 0.67
C CYS A 62 11.74 -3.04 -0.83
N ALA A 63 12.44 -3.86 -1.60
CA ALA A 63 12.26 -3.90 -3.04
C ALA A 63 10.92 -4.56 -3.39
N ILE A 64 10.30 -4.07 -4.45
CA ILE A 64 9.13 -4.70 -5.05
C ILE A 64 9.59 -5.28 -6.38
N ASP A 65 9.63 -6.60 -6.46
CA ASP A 65 10.12 -7.31 -7.64
C ASP A 65 8.97 -7.76 -8.54
N PRO A 66 9.24 -8.02 -9.84
CA PRO A 66 8.22 -8.65 -10.69
C PRO A 66 7.84 -10.03 -10.16
N MET A 67 6.58 -10.39 -10.34
CA MET A 67 6.03 -11.68 -9.90
C MET A 67 6.23 -11.92 -8.40
N SER A 68 5.98 -10.88 -7.61
CA SER A 68 6.13 -10.94 -6.15
C SER A 68 4.83 -10.59 -5.45
N VAL A 69 4.71 -11.08 -4.22
CA VAL A 69 3.61 -10.76 -3.32
C VAL A 69 4.20 -10.11 -2.08
N THR A 70 3.69 -8.95 -1.74
CA THR A 70 4.10 -8.23 -0.54
C THR A 70 2.90 -8.07 0.38
N CYS A 71 3.06 -8.50 1.63
CA CYS A 71 2.01 -8.36 2.64
C CYS A 71 2.39 -7.25 3.62
N MET A 72 1.48 -6.31 3.82
CA MET A 72 1.66 -5.23 4.77
C MET A 72 0.68 -5.42 5.90
N HIS A 73 1.24 -5.53 7.11
CA HIS A 73 0.47 -5.83 8.30
C HIS A 73 -0.12 -4.60 8.94
N TYR A 74 -1.18 -4.82 9.69
CA TYR A 74 -1.81 -3.83 10.52
C TYR A 74 -0.78 -3.16 11.44
N GLY A 75 -0.78 -1.83 11.45
CA GLY A 75 0.06 -1.05 12.35
C GLY A 75 1.48 -0.79 11.90
N GLN A 76 1.95 -1.40 10.82
CA GLN A 76 3.27 -1.10 10.29
C GLN A 76 3.32 0.32 9.74
N ILE A 77 4.48 0.97 9.86
CA ILE A 77 4.71 2.26 9.22
C ILE A 77 5.14 1.98 7.79
N HIS A 78 4.45 2.59 6.84
CA HIS A 78 4.61 2.32 5.43
C HIS A 78 4.78 3.62 4.66
N GLN A 79 5.58 3.57 3.58
CA GLN A 79 5.75 4.72 2.68
C GLN A 79 6.05 4.19 1.28
N TRP A 80 5.25 4.61 0.31
CA TRP A 80 5.52 4.32 -1.09
C TRP A 80 6.68 5.19 -1.57
N ILE A 81 7.68 4.58 -2.21
CA ILE A 81 8.86 5.29 -2.71
C ILE A 81 8.85 5.30 -4.24
N ASP A 82 9.13 4.15 -4.86
CA ASP A 82 9.12 4.00 -6.31
C ASP A 82 7.99 3.06 -6.68
N PHE A 83 6.92 3.61 -7.24
CA PHE A 83 5.71 2.84 -7.49
C PHE A 83 5.04 3.15 -8.83
N ALA A 84 5.64 4.06 -9.63
CA ALA A 84 5.00 4.51 -10.86
C ALA A 84 4.88 3.42 -11.91
N ASN A 85 5.80 2.47 -11.90
CA ASN A 85 5.90 1.44 -12.94
C ASN A 85 5.40 0.06 -12.53
N ILE A 86 5.12 -0.18 -11.25
CA ILE A 86 4.61 -1.48 -10.84
C ILE A 86 3.22 -1.70 -11.42
N GLU A 87 2.92 -2.95 -11.75
CA GLU A 87 1.66 -3.32 -12.38
C GLU A 87 1.15 -4.64 -11.82
N GLY A 88 -0.04 -4.59 -11.26
CA GLY A 88 -0.68 -5.75 -10.67
C GLY A 88 -1.92 -5.35 -9.89
N TYR A 89 -2.12 -5.98 -8.75
CA TYR A 89 -3.33 -5.78 -7.96
C TYR A 89 -3.00 -5.52 -6.49
N ILE A 90 -3.84 -4.72 -5.88
CA ILE A 90 -3.75 -4.42 -4.45
C ILE A 90 -5.06 -4.87 -3.81
N ILE A 91 -4.94 -5.69 -2.77
CA ILE A 91 -6.07 -6.16 -1.97
C ILE A 91 -5.96 -5.51 -0.60
N VAL A 92 -7.04 -4.86 -0.18
CA VAL A 92 -7.12 -4.15 1.09
C VAL A 92 -8.28 -4.74 1.87
N PHE A 93 -8.04 -5.09 3.13
CA PHE A 93 -9.11 -5.63 3.96
C PHE A 93 -8.85 -5.36 5.44
N GLU A 94 -9.94 -5.39 6.21
CA GLU A 94 -9.91 -5.26 7.67
C GLU A 94 -10.48 -6.53 8.28
N ASN A 95 -9.91 -6.90 9.40
CA ASN A 95 -10.38 -8.07 10.14
C ASN A 95 -11.78 -7.82 10.73
#